data_6467725dab3e61d5964dcada49022550
#
_entry.id   6467725dab3e61d5964dcada49022550
#
_cell.length_a   1.000
_cell.length_b   1.000
_cell.length_c   1.000
_cell.angle_alpha   90.00
_cell.angle_beta   90.00
_cell.angle_gamma   90.00
#
_symmetry.space_group_name_H-M   'P 1'
#
loop_
_entity.id
_entity.type
_entity.pdbx_description
1 polymer ?
#
loop_
_entity_poly.entity_id
_entity_poly.type
_entity_poly.pdbx_seq_one_letter_code
_entity_poly.pdbx_strand_id
1 'polypeptide(L)'
;PQGANPEAPPPAALVIQMVDNKTDDSGEGPRPVSGRSMYSYISEAWDRPDDSYVNELMWERLILWRREPNFSRLERPTRLDRARALGYKAKQGIIVVRGRVRKGGLQRRKIWKGRRAKRKGMTKITTGKSLKRMAEERAAKRYPNMEVLNSYWVGEDGKNVWYEIILVDKHHPSIIADKDLNWICGSAHKNRVFRGKTSAGRKGRGLHWKGKGAEKARPSVRANDHHIK
;
A
#
# COMPACT_ATOMS: atom_id res chain seq x y z
N PRO A 1 52.17 -28.66 20.00
CA PRO A 1 52.07 -27.39 19.36
C PRO A 1 50.60 -27.06 19.14
N GLN A 2 50.12 -26.15 19.93
CA GLN A 2 48.71 -25.71 19.97
C GLN A 2 48.51 -24.67 18.87
N GLY A 3 47.59 -24.95 17.96
CA GLY A 3 47.12 -24.00 16.97
C GLY A 3 46.11 -23.06 17.60
N ALA A 4 46.43 -21.78 17.65
CA ALA A 4 45.55 -20.72 18.09
C ALA A 4 44.44 -20.51 17.05
N ASN A 5 43.18 -20.53 17.52
CA ASN A 5 42.01 -20.06 16.74
C ASN A 5 42.12 -18.54 16.52
N PRO A 6 41.89 -18.01 15.33
CA PRO A 6 41.78 -16.57 15.14
C PRO A 6 40.46 -16.06 15.74
N GLU A 7 40.57 -15.09 16.64
CA GLU A 7 39.46 -14.34 17.21
C GLU A 7 38.55 -13.74 16.13
N ALA A 8 37.24 -13.89 16.33
CA ALA A 8 36.23 -13.22 15.50
C ALA A 8 36.33 -11.69 15.69
N PRO A 9 36.18 -10.90 14.61
CA PRO A 9 36.22 -9.45 14.73
C PRO A 9 35.02 -8.93 15.54
N PRO A 10 35.22 -7.86 16.35
CA PRO A 10 34.17 -7.28 17.16
C PRO A 10 33.08 -6.69 16.27
N PRO A 11 31.80 -6.59 16.74
CA PRO A 11 30.71 -6.02 16.00
C PRO A 11 31.01 -4.56 15.66
N ALA A 12 30.90 -4.23 14.38
CA ALA A 12 31.14 -2.89 13.86
C ALA A 12 30.31 -1.86 14.64
N ALA A 13 30.99 -1.07 15.44
CA ALA A 13 30.43 0.12 16.04
C ALA A 13 29.98 1.06 14.89
N LEU A 14 28.72 1.46 14.93
CA LEU A 14 28.12 2.43 14.02
C LEU A 14 28.86 3.76 14.21
N VAL A 15 29.87 4.02 13.40
CA VAL A 15 30.50 5.32 13.30
C VAL A 15 29.51 6.25 12.61
N ILE A 16 28.82 7.02 13.41
CA ILE A 16 28.09 8.21 12.92
C ILE A 16 29.17 9.19 12.45
N GLN A 17 29.54 9.13 11.18
CA GLN A 17 30.30 10.20 10.55
C GLN A 17 29.40 11.45 10.56
N MET A 18 29.78 12.41 11.37
CA MET A 18 29.28 13.77 11.28
C MET A 18 29.60 14.28 9.88
N VAL A 19 28.57 14.54 9.10
CA VAL A 19 28.68 15.21 7.80
C VAL A 19 29.15 16.61 8.11
N ASP A 20 30.40 16.91 7.73
CA ASP A 20 30.94 18.25 7.77
C ASP A 20 30.06 19.17 6.95
N ASN A 21 29.36 20.07 7.63
CA ASN A 21 28.67 21.18 7.01
C ASN A 21 29.70 22.07 6.30
N LYS A 22 29.82 21.89 4.99
CA LYS A 22 30.40 22.93 4.15
C LYS A 22 29.56 24.19 4.34
N THR A 23 30.12 25.16 5.01
CA THR A 23 29.59 26.52 5.05
C THR A 23 29.76 27.10 3.67
N ASP A 24 28.64 27.27 2.97
CA ASP A 24 28.62 28.10 1.77
C ASP A 24 28.93 29.55 2.18
N ASP A 25 29.85 30.15 1.48
CA ASP A 25 30.50 31.48 1.73
C ASP A 25 29.54 32.68 1.49
N SER A 26 28.24 32.50 1.66
CA SER A 26 27.17 33.49 1.48
C SER A 26 26.60 34.01 2.79
N GLY A 27 27.40 34.18 3.83
CA GLY A 27 27.04 35.01 5.04
C GLY A 27 25.62 34.87 5.64
N GLU A 28 24.74 34.08 5.08
CA GLU A 28 23.44 33.72 5.63
C GLU A 28 23.62 32.55 6.60
N GLY A 29 23.45 32.83 7.89
CA GLY A 29 23.37 31.79 8.91
C GLY A 29 22.35 30.71 8.51
N PRO A 30 22.47 29.46 9.05
CA PRO A 30 21.59 28.38 8.68
C PRO A 30 20.14 28.84 8.82
N ARG A 31 19.43 28.91 7.69
CA ARG A 31 17.99 29.24 7.70
C ARG A 31 17.32 28.31 8.69
N PRO A 32 16.48 28.85 9.60
CA PRO A 32 15.76 27.99 10.54
C PRO A 32 15.00 26.97 9.72
N VAL A 33 15.34 25.70 9.90
CA VAL A 33 14.66 24.59 9.23
C VAL A 33 13.23 24.65 9.70
N SER A 34 12.35 25.24 8.90
CA SER A 34 10.92 25.31 9.19
C SER A 34 10.50 23.89 9.50
N GLY A 35 9.98 23.65 10.72
CA GLY A 35 9.84 22.33 11.35
C GLY A 35 9.22 21.27 10.48
N ARG A 36 10.04 20.61 9.66
CA ARG A 36 9.64 19.42 8.91
C ARG A 36 9.33 18.32 9.91
N SER A 37 8.18 17.70 9.77
CA SER A 37 7.81 16.57 10.63
C SER A 37 8.63 15.33 10.28
N MET A 38 8.79 14.42 11.23
CA MET A 38 9.41 13.11 10.99
C MET A 38 8.82 12.40 9.76
N TYR A 39 7.52 12.56 9.51
CA TYR A 39 6.85 11.92 8.37
C TYR A 39 7.30 12.46 7.01
N SER A 40 7.70 13.74 6.93
CA SER A 40 8.24 14.29 5.68
C SER A 40 9.60 13.71 5.35
N TYR A 41 10.46 13.49 6.35
CA TYR A 41 11.75 12.82 6.14
C TYR A 41 11.59 11.35 5.72
N ILE A 42 10.65 10.61 6.35
CA ILE A 42 10.33 9.25 5.92
C ILE A 42 9.81 9.25 4.47
N SER A 43 8.93 10.17 4.12
CA SER A 43 8.41 10.27 2.75
C SER A 43 9.50 10.56 1.74
N GLU A 44 10.41 11.48 2.05
CA GLU A 44 11.54 11.85 1.21
C GLU A 44 12.48 10.64 0.97
N ALA A 45 12.81 9.88 2.02
CA ALA A 45 13.61 8.67 1.91
C ALA A 45 12.95 7.60 1.01
N TRP A 46 11.62 7.49 1.03
CA TRP A 46 10.87 6.59 0.16
C TRP A 46 10.68 7.11 -1.27
N ASP A 47 10.71 8.42 -1.48
CA ASP A 47 10.59 9.03 -2.81
C ASP A 47 11.93 8.98 -3.57
N ARG A 48 13.05 8.94 -2.83
CA ARG A 48 14.42 8.79 -3.36
C ARG A 48 15.11 7.56 -2.75
N PRO A 49 14.70 6.35 -3.13
CA PRO A 49 15.20 5.13 -2.50
C PRO A 49 16.70 4.92 -2.77
N ASP A 50 17.21 5.35 -3.92
CA ASP A 50 18.63 5.17 -4.31
C ASP A 50 19.58 6.08 -3.52
N ASP A 51 19.09 7.24 -3.08
CA ASP A 51 19.84 8.19 -2.25
C ASP A 51 19.67 7.92 -0.75
N SER A 52 18.98 6.84 -0.39
CA SER A 52 18.63 6.53 1.00
C SER A 52 18.81 5.05 1.33
N TYR A 53 18.79 4.72 2.62
CA TYR A 53 18.84 3.34 3.12
C TYR A 53 17.65 2.45 2.67
N VAL A 54 16.63 3.04 2.05
CA VAL A 54 15.40 2.33 1.69
C VAL A 54 15.65 1.26 0.62
N ASN A 55 16.57 1.50 -0.31
CA ASN A 55 16.87 0.55 -1.39
C ASN A 55 17.45 -0.76 -0.83
N GLU A 56 18.47 -0.68 0.02
CA GLU A 56 19.07 -1.85 0.66
C GLU A 56 18.07 -2.59 1.54
N LEU A 57 17.37 -1.85 2.38
CA LEU A 57 16.34 -2.41 3.26
C LEU A 57 15.22 -3.12 2.49
N MET A 58 14.83 -2.58 1.34
CA MET A 58 13.80 -3.20 0.50
C MET A 58 14.32 -4.45 -0.21
N TRP A 59 15.59 -4.48 -0.59
CA TRP A 59 16.20 -5.67 -1.14
C TRP A 59 16.10 -6.85 -0.17
N GLU A 60 16.53 -6.68 1.07
CA GLU A 60 16.45 -7.70 2.12
C GLU A 60 15.00 -8.13 2.39
N ARG A 61 14.10 -7.16 2.53
CA ARG A 61 12.68 -7.41 2.79
C ARG A 61 12.01 -8.21 1.69
N LEU A 62 12.29 -7.93 0.43
CA LEU A 62 11.69 -8.63 -0.70
C LEU A 62 12.07 -10.10 -0.74
N ILE A 63 13.29 -10.47 -0.30
CA ILE A 63 13.71 -11.87 -0.17
C ILE A 63 12.82 -12.60 0.85
N LEU A 64 12.58 -11.99 2.00
CA LEU A 64 11.72 -12.54 3.05
C LEU A 64 10.25 -12.58 2.60
N TRP A 65 9.75 -11.50 2.01
CA TRP A 65 8.34 -11.40 1.61
C TRP A 65 7.94 -12.38 0.50
N ARG A 66 8.88 -12.84 -0.31
CA ARG A 66 8.62 -13.90 -1.30
C ARG A 66 8.33 -15.24 -0.64
N ARG A 67 8.90 -15.49 0.53
CA ARG A 67 8.70 -16.74 1.30
C ARG A 67 7.47 -16.70 2.21
N GLU A 68 7.02 -15.50 2.56
CA GLU A 68 5.83 -15.33 3.40
C GLU A 68 4.53 -15.75 2.71
N PRO A 69 3.48 -16.04 3.49
CA PRO A 69 2.14 -16.28 2.97
C PRO A 69 1.62 -15.03 2.23
N ASN A 70 0.57 -15.23 1.39
CA ASN A 70 0.01 -14.15 0.59
C ASN A 70 -0.54 -12.98 1.41
N PHE A 71 -0.92 -13.23 2.65
CA PHE A 71 -1.40 -12.22 3.61
C PHE A 71 -0.78 -12.47 4.96
N SER A 72 0.01 -11.52 5.43
CA SER A 72 0.68 -11.52 6.74
C SER A 72 0.22 -10.33 7.54
N ARG A 73 -0.20 -10.56 8.79
CA ARG A 73 -0.48 -9.47 9.74
C ARG A 73 0.83 -8.86 10.17
N LEU A 74 0.87 -7.54 10.24
CA LEU A 74 2.03 -6.77 10.68
C LEU A 74 1.74 -6.15 12.05
N GLU A 75 2.76 -6.09 12.88
CA GLU A 75 2.70 -5.36 14.14
C GLU A 75 2.76 -3.85 13.91
N ARG A 76 3.59 -3.43 12.94
CA ARG A 76 3.80 -2.03 12.59
C ARG A 76 3.74 -1.83 11.07
N PRO A 77 3.22 -0.70 10.58
CA PRO A 77 3.27 -0.35 9.17
C PRO A 77 4.71 -0.22 8.68
N THR A 78 5.01 -0.70 7.48
CA THR A 78 6.34 -0.54 6.86
C THR A 78 6.59 0.93 6.49
N ARG A 79 5.55 1.64 6.01
CA ARG A 79 5.57 3.08 5.70
C ARG A 79 4.63 3.81 6.65
N LEU A 80 5.17 4.27 7.76
CA LEU A 80 4.38 4.95 8.78
C LEU A 80 3.80 6.29 8.29
N ASP A 81 4.56 7.04 7.50
CA ASP A 81 4.15 8.28 6.83
C ASP A 81 2.87 8.06 6.04
N ARG A 82 2.90 7.04 5.16
CA ARG A 82 1.77 6.74 4.27
C ARG A 82 0.58 6.15 5.00
N ALA A 83 0.84 5.29 5.99
CA ALA A 83 -0.22 4.71 6.80
C ALA A 83 -1.01 5.78 7.54
N ARG A 84 -0.31 6.71 8.21
CA ARG A 84 -0.96 7.79 8.96
C ARG A 84 -1.69 8.78 8.06
N ALA A 85 -1.12 9.14 6.92
CA ALA A 85 -1.81 9.97 5.92
C ALA A 85 -3.12 9.35 5.41
N LEU A 86 -3.26 8.01 5.51
CA LEU A 86 -4.45 7.26 5.11
C LEU A 86 -5.39 6.92 6.27
N GLY A 87 -5.14 7.47 7.47
CA GLY A 87 -5.99 7.34 8.64
C GLY A 87 -5.61 6.21 9.61
N TYR A 88 -4.42 5.62 9.48
CA TYR A 88 -3.93 4.65 10.46
C TYR A 88 -3.67 5.32 11.81
N LYS A 89 -4.17 4.72 12.86
CA LYS A 89 -3.86 5.03 14.26
C LYS A 89 -3.37 3.76 14.96
N ALA A 90 -2.31 3.89 15.77
CA ALA A 90 -1.76 2.76 16.53
C ALA A 90 -2.61 2.53 17.79
N LYS A 91 -3.79 1.94 17.62
CA LYS A 91 -4.69 1.60 18.72
C LYS A 91 -5.41 0.28 18.45
N GLN A 92 -5.99 -0.28 19.48
CA GLN A 92 -6.78 -1.51 19.40
C GLN A 92 -7.95 -1.33 18.42
N GLY A 93 -8.30 -2.41 17.71
CA GLY A 93 -9.31 -2.39 16.67
C GLY A 93 -8.79 -1.99 15.28
N ILE A 94 -7.51 -1.63 15.13
CA ILE A 94 -6.87 -1.35 13.84
C ILE A 94 -5.71 -2.32 13.63
N ILE A 95 -5.68 -2.98 12.49
CA ILE A 95 -4.58 -3.84 12.09
C ILE A 95 -4.08 -3.48 10.69
N VAL A 96 -2.82 -3.77 10.44
CA VAL A 96 -2.21 -3.66 9.11
C VAL A 96 -1.88 -5.05 8.61
N VAL A 97 -2.25 -5.32 7.37
CA VAL A 97 -2.01 -6.60 6.71
C VAL A 97 -1.26 -6.37 5.42
N ARG A 98 -0.11 -7.01 5.25
CA ARG A 98 0.61 -7.02 3.98
C ARG A 98 0.03 -8.08 3.07
N GLY A 99 -0.41 -7.66 1.87
CA GLY A 99 -0.96 -8.55 0.86
C GLY A 99 -0.11 -8.59 -0.39
N ARG A 100 0.21 -9.79 -0.88
CA ARG A 100 0.91 -10.04 -2.14
C ARG A 100 -0.08 -10.30 -3.27
N VAL A 101 0.09 -9.60 -4.39
CA VAL A 101 -0.72 -9.78 -5.60
C VAL A 101 0.20 -9.98 -6.80
N ARG A 102 -0.04 -11.03 -7.58
CA ARG A 102 0.72 -11.30 -8.81
C ARG A 102 0.43 -10.25 -9.88
N LYS A 103 1.48 -9.79 -10.55
CA LYS A 103 1.42 -8.95 -11.76
C LYS A 103 0.94 -9.77 -12.98
N GLY A 104 0.53 -9.06 -14.02
CA GLY A 104 0.14 -9.65 -15.30
C GLY A 104 -1.36 -9.78 -15.49
N GLY A 105 -1.73 -10.34 -16.63
CA GLY A 105 -3.13 -10.51 -17.04
C GLY A 105 -3.83 -11.66 -16.36
N LEU A 106 -5.09 -11.87 -16.76
CA LEU A 106 -5.90 -12.99 -16.30
C LEU A 106 -5.35 -14.31 -16.81
N GLN A 107 -5.10 -15.24 -15.88
CA GLN A 107 -4.85 -16.64 -16.28
C GLN A 107 -6.18 -17.29 -16.63
N ARG A 108 -6.39 -17.56 -17.92
CA ARG A 108 -7.53 -18.32 -18.41
C ARG A 108 -7.09 -19.65 -18.99
N ARG A 109 -7.98 -20.61 -18.98
CA ARG A 109 -7.80 -21.87 -19.72
C ARG A 109 -7.54 -21.55 -21.18
N LYS A 110 -6.63 -22.31 -21.80
CA LYS A 110 -6.41 -22.29 -23.24
C LYS A 110 -7.74 -22.51 -23.97
N ILE A 111 -7.98 -21.74 -25.01
CA ILE A 111 -9.23 -21.86 -25.78
C ILE A 111 -9.10 -23.08 -26.68
N TRP A 112 -10.08 -23.96 -26.59
CA TRP A 112 -10.19 -25.17 -27.37
C TRP A 112 -11.26 -24.99 -28.47
N LYS A 113 -11.21 -25.85 -29.51
CA LYS A 113 -12.26 -25.94 -30.55
C LYS A 113 -12.36 -24.73 -31.49
N GLY A 114 -11.24 -24.24 -32.05
CA GLY A 114 -11.22 -23.29 -33.18
C GLY A 114 -11.94 -21.95 -32.97
N ARG A 115 -12.31 -21.59 -31.74
CA ARG A 115 -13.03 -20.34 -31.46
C ARG A 115 -12.13 -19.13 -31.64
N ARG A 116 -12.64 -18.12 -32.37
CA ARG A 116 -11.89 -16.91 -32.71
C ARG A 116 -11.19 -16.27 -31.51
N ALA A 117 -9.86 -16.23 -31.56
CA ALA A 117 -9.02 -15.61 -30.53
C ALA A 117 -9.30 -14.11 -30.33
N LYS A 118 -9.85 -13.41 -31.35
CA LYS A 118 -10.16 -11.99 -31.33
C LYS A 118 -11.08 -11.58 -30.15
N ARG A 119 -12.10 -12.39 -29.84
CA ARG A 119 -13.07 -12.09 -28.76
C ARG A 119 -12.79 -12.87 -27.46
N LYS A 120 -12.07 -13.96 -27.54
CA LYS A 120 -11.80 -14.87 -26.41
C LYS A 120 -10.32 -15.06 -26.15
N GLY A 121 -9.45 -14.31 -26.83
CA GLY A 121 -8.00 -14.39 -26.69
C GLY A 121 -7.55 -13.97 -25.29
N MET A 122 -6.59 -14.72 -24.72
CA MET A 122 -6.09 -14.47 -23.36
C MET A 122 -5.32 -13.15 -23.25
N THR A 123 -4.64 -12.74 -24.32
CA THR A 123 -3.79 -11.53 -24.35
C THR A 123 -4.55 -10.21 -24.32
N LYS A 124 -5.82 -10.20 -24.75
CA LYS A 124 -6.66 -8.99 -24.79
C LYS A 124 -7.62 -8.86 -23.61
N ILE A 125 -7.66 -9.82 -22.71
CA ILE A 125 -8.58 -9.79 -21.58
C ILE A 125 -7.81 -9.35 -20.35
N THR A 126 -7.95 -8.08 -20.02
CA THR A 126 -7.44 -7.48 -18.80
C THR A 126 -8.53 -7.41 -17.74
N THR A 127 -8.12 -7.46 -16.49
CA THR A 127 -9.04 -7.31 -15.36
C THR A 127 -9.49 -5.86 -15.26
N GLY A 128 -10.79 -5.59 -15.17
CA GLY A 128 -11.32 -4.24 -14.89
C GLY A 128 -11.08 -3.75 -13.45
N LYS A 129 -10.09 -4.32 -12.76
CA LYS A 129 -9.74 -4.01 -11.38
C LYS A 129 -8.23 -3.83 -11.25
N SER A 130 -7.79 -2.79 -10.55
CA SER A 130 -6.38 -2.60 -10.22
C SER A 130 -5.88 -3.67 -9.24
N LEU A 131 -4.58 -3.95 -9.25
CA LEU A 131 -3.94 -4.89 -8.32
C LEU A 131 -4.16 -4.47 -6.87
N LYS A 132 -4.12 -3.17 -6.60
CA LYS A 132 -4.44 -2.58 -5.30
C LYS A 132 -5.85 -2.95 -4.81
N ARG A 133 -6.86 -2.80 -5.67
CA ARG A 133 -8.24 -3.19 -5.34
C ARG A 133 -8.37 -4.70 -5.12
N MET A 134 -7.66 -5.51 -5.91
CA MET A 134 -7.64 -6.96 -5.70
C MET A 134 -7.04 -7.35 -4.35
N ALA A 135 -5.98 -6.66 -3.91
CA ALA A 135 -5.41 -6.85 -2.58
C ALA A 135 -6.44 -6.55 -1.48
N GLU A 136 -7.11 -5.41 -1.58
CA GLU A 136 -8.16 -5.00 -0.64
C GLU A 136 -9.32 -6.02 -0.57
N GLU A 137 -9.85 -6.45 -1.71
CA GLU A 137 -10.95 -7.42 -1.78
C GLU A 137 -10.55 -8.79 -1.19
N ARG A 138 -9.32 -9.23 -1.43
CA ARG A 138 -8.81 -10.49 -0.88
C ARG A 138 -8.56 -10.40 0.62
N ALA A 139 -8.04 -9.28 1.11
CA ALA A 139 -7.88 -9.02 2.54
C ALA A 139 -9.24 -9.01 3.27
N ALA A 140 -10.24 -8.33 2.71
CA ALA A 140 -11.59 -8.31 3.27
C ALA A 140 -12.23 -9.72 3.36
N LYS A 141 -11.95 -10.61 2.40
CA LYS A 141 -12.41 -12.01 2.47
C LYS A 141 -11.72 -12.82 3.55
N ARG A 142 -10.43 -12.52 3.82
CA ARG A 142 -9.67 -13.22 4.87
C ARG A 142 -10.03 -12.73 6.29
N TYR A 143 -10.45 -11.47 6.41
CA TYR A 143 -10.84 -10.85 7.68
C TYR A 143 -12.29 -10.34 7.61
N PRO A 144 -13.30 -11.24 7.65
CA PRO A 144 -14.70 -10.88 7.41
C PRO A 144 -15.32 -10.00 8.51
N ASN A 145 -14.73 -10.03 9.71
CA ASN A 145 -15.13 -9.19 10.85
C ASN A 145 -14.64 -7.75 10.75
N MET A 146 -13.71 -7.45 9.81
CA MET A 146 -13.08 -6.16 9.68
C MET A 146 -13.43 -5.49 8.35
N GLU A 147 -13.49 -4.17 8.37
CA GLU A 147 -13.68 -3.36 7.14
C GLU A 147 -12.36 -2.73 6.71
N VAL A 148 -12.13 -2.68 5.40
CA VAL A 148 -10.95 -2.05 4.84
C VAL A 148 -11.11 -0.52 4.88
N LEU A 149 -10.22 0.17 5.58
CA LEU A 149 -10.15 1.62 5.57
C LEU A 149 -9.52 2.12 4.26
N ASN A 150 -8.28 1.72 4.02
CA ASN A 150 -7.50 2.09 2.84
C ASN A 150 -6.32 1.11 2.65
N SER A 151 -5.52 1.33 1.60
CA SER A 151 -4.31 0.57 1.33
C SER A 151 -3.26 1.43 0.65
N TYR A 152 -2.00 0.99 0.68
CA TYR A 152 -0.88 1.67 0.01
C TYR A 152 0.15 0.66 -0.49
N TRP A 153 0.93 1.09 -1.45
CA TRP A 153 2.03 0.32 -2.02
C TRP A 153 3.25 0.35 -1.10
N VAL A 154 3.94 -0.77 -1.00
CA VAL A 154 5.17 -0.90 -0.21
C VAL A 154 6.34 -1.48 -0.98
N GLY A 155 6.09 -2.23 -2.03
CA GLY A 155 7.15 -2.77 -2.86
C GLY A 155 6.65 -3.62 -4.00
N GLU A 156 7.53 -3.90 -4.94
CA GLU A 156 7.24 -4.79 -6.05
C GLU A 156 8.49 -5.47 -6.60
N ASP A 157 8.28 -6.61 -7.22
CA ASP A 157 9.29 -7.31 -8.00
C ASP A 157 8.76 -7.59 -9.43
N GLY A 158 9.52 -8.34 -10.22
CA GLY A 158 9.09 -8.70 -11.57
C GLY A 158 7.77 -9.46 -11.65
N LYS A 159 7.40 -10.23 -10.61
CA LYS A 159 6.22 -11.11 -10.60
C LYS A 159 5.09 -10.62 -9.69
N ASN A 160 5.40 -9.92 -8.62
CA ASN A 160 4.45 -9.58 -7.56
C ASN A 160 4.50 -8.10 -7.20
N VAL A 161 3.41 -7.62 -6.60
CA VAL A 161 3.31 -6.31 -5.94
C VAL A 161 2.79 -6.54 -4.54
N TRP A 162 3.38 -5.85 -3.57
CA TRP A 162 2.94 -5.85 -2.17
C TRP A 162 2.24 -4.56 -1.81
N TYR A 163 1.08 -4.73 -1.18
CA TYR A 163 0.29 -3.63 -0.63
C TYR A 163 0.08 -3.88 0.86
N GLU A 164 0.14 -2.83 1.64
CA GLU A 164 -0.33 -2.86 3.01
C GLU A 164 -1.76 -2.32 3.07
N ILE A 165 -2.62 -3.07 3.74
CA ILE A 165 -4.05 -2.82 3.85
C ILE A 165 -4.37 -2.53 5.31
N ILE A 166 -4.98 -1.38 5.57
CA ILE A 166 -5.42 -0.96 6.89
C ILE A 166 -6.84 -1.48 7.07
N LEU A 167 -7.02 -2.35 8.07
CA LEU A 167 -8.30 -2.95 8.44
C LEU A 167 -8.74 -2.39 9.78
N VAL A 168 -10.03 -2.16 9.92
CA VAL A 168 -10.66 -1.60 11.12
C VAL A 168 -11.78 -2.51 11.57
N ASP A 169 -11.77 -2.86 12.86
CA ASP A 169 -12.86 -3.59 13.49
C ASP A 169 -13.99 -2.62 13.84
N LYS A 170 -15.10 -2.75 13.13
CA LYS A 170 -16.26 -1.87 13.29
C LYS A 170 -17.03 -2.08 14.60
N HIS A 171 -16.79 -3.18 15.32
CA HIS A 171 -17.46 -3.51 16.58
C HIS A 171 -16.61 -3.19 17.82
N HIS A 172 -15.34 -2.79 17.61
CA HIS A 172 -14.44 -2.50 18.71
C HIS A 172 -14.82 -1.18 19.39
N PRO A 173 -14.96 -1.14 20.74
CA PRO A 173 -15.37 0.07 21.47
C PRO A 173 -14.48 1.29 21.19
N SER A 174 -13.14 1.10 21.12
CA SER A 174 -12.20 2.18 20.80
C SER A 174 -12.45 2.82 19.43
N ILE A 175 -13.02 2.09 18.47
CA ILE A 175 -13.32 2.60 17.13
C ILE A 175 -14.67 3.32 17.14
N ILE A 176 -15.65 2.78 17.85
CA ILE A 176 -16.97 3.39 17.99
C ILE A 176 -16.86 4.77 18.68
N ALA A 177 -16.00 4.87 19.70
CA ALA A 177 -15.74 6.11 20.43
C ALA A 177 -14.83 7.10 19.69
N ASP A 178 -14.16 6.68 18.60
CA ASP A 178 -13.23 7.56 17.86
C ASP A 178 -13.98 8.48 16.92
N LYS A 179 -13.89 9.80 17.16
CA LYS A 179 -14.55 10.84 16.34
C LYS A 179 -14.16 10.80 14.86
N ASP A 180 -12.92 10.36 14.54
CA ASP A 180 -12.41 10.34 13.18
C ASP A 180 -12.72 9.05 12.44
N LEU A 181 -12.97 7.94 13.14
CA LEU A 181 -13.12 6.61 12.54
C LEU A 181 -14.51 5.98 12.75
N ASN A 182 -15.35 6.51 13.64
CA ASN A 182 -16.66 5.94 13.95
C ASN A 182 -17.59 5.82 12.73
N TRP A 183 -17.41 6.66 11.73
CA TRP A 183 -18.18 6.59 10.49
C TRP A 183 -18.12 5.23 9.78
N ILE A 184 -17.01 4.45 9.97
CA ILE A 184 -16.85 3.14 9.35
C ILE A 184 -17.76 2.09 9.96
N CYS A 185 -18.22 2.30 11.20
CA CYS A 185 -19.13 1.41 11.93
C CYS A 185 -20.54 1.42 11.34
N GLY A 186 -20.91 2.48 10.63
CA GLY A 186 -22.24 2.64 10.03
C GLY A 186 -22.56 1.55 9.00
N SER A 187 -23.84 1.15 8.94
CA SER A 187 -24.35 0.12 8.01
C SER A 187 -24.04 0.45 6.53
N ALA A 188 -23.98 1.75 6.19
CA ALA A 188 -23.61 2.24 4.87
C ALA A 188 -22.19 1.86 4.44
N HIS A 189 -21.33 1.44 5.38
CA HIS A 189 -19.95 1.05 5.11
C HIS A 189 -19.71 -0.46 5.15
N LYS A 190 -20.73 -1.26 5.44
CA LYS A 190 -20.65 -2.73 5.39
C LYS A 190 -20.23 -3.19 3.99
N ASN A 191 -19.20 -4.05 3.94
CA ASN A 191 -18.65 -4.58 2.69
C ASN A 191 -18.22 -3.48 1.69
N ARG A 192 -17.69 -2.37 2.19
CA ARG A 192 -17.35 -1.16 1.41
C ARG A 192 -16.38 -1.41 0.26
N VAL A 193 -15.47 -2.35 0.40
CA VAL A 193 -14.49 -2.73 -0.63
C VAL A 193 -15.19 -3.26 -1.89
N PHE A 194 -16.13 -4.19 -1.72
CA PHE A 194 -16.82 -4.81 -2.87
C PHE A 194 -17.73 -3.84 -3.60
N ARG A 195 -18.19 -2.79 -2.91
CA ARG A 195 -19.01 -1.71 -3.49
C ARG A 195 -18.19 -0.55 -4.06
N GLY A 196 -16.84 -0.68 -4.08
CA GLY A 196 -15.96 0.36 -4.62
C GLY A 196 -15.98 1.67 -3.83
N LYS A 197 -16.11 1.62 -2.50
CA LYS A 197 -16.10 2.79 -1.60
C LYS A 197 -14.70 3.12 -1.05
N THR A 198 -13.70 2.25 -1.24
CA THR A 198 -12.31 2.56 -0.94
C THR A 198 -11.72 3.51 -1.98
N SER A 199 -10.57 4.13 -1.69
CA SER A 199 -9.88 5.01 -2.65
C SER A 199 -9.59 4.28 -3.98
N ALA A 200 -9.06 3.04 -3.93
CA ALA A 200 -8.82 2.23 -5.12
C ALA A 200 -10.12 1.89 -5.87
N GLY A 201 -11.20 1.59 -5.14
CA GLY A 201 -12.50 1.32 -5.72
C GLY A 201 -13.12 2.54 -6.39
N ARG A 202 -13.02 3.73 -5.76
CA ARG A 202 -13.50 4.99 -6.33
C ARG A 202 -12.76 5.37 -7.61
N LYS A 203 -11.43 5.17 -7.64
CA LYS A 203 -10.63 5.39 -8.86
C LYS A 203 -11.10 4.50 -9.99
N GLY A 204 -11.35 3.20 -9.72
CA GLY A 204 -11.87 2.26 -10.72
C GLY A 204 -13.30 2.58 -11.22
N ARG A 205 -14.08 3.32 -10.44
CA ARG A 205 -15.42 3.81 -10.83
C ARG A 205 -15.41 5.17 -11.54
N GLY A 206 -14.23 5.76 -11.79
CA GLY A 206 -14.11 7.09 -12.40
C GLY A 206 -14.50 8.24 -11.48
N LEU A 207 -14.57 8.04 -10.15
CA LEU A 207 -14.98 9.06 -9.18
C LEU A 207 -13.83 9.91 -8.65
N HIS A 208 -12.62 9.72 -9.17
CA HIS A 208 -11.44 10.47 -8.74
C HIS A 208 -11.45 11.90 -9.29
N TRP A 209 -11.93 12.07 -10.52
CA TRP A 209 -12.03 13.35 -11.19
C TRP A 209 -13.44 13.93 -11.06
N LYS A 210 -13.52 15.25 -10.89
CA LYS A 210 -14.74 16.03 -10.98
C LYS A 210 -14.66 16.84 -12.28
N GLY A 211 -15.75 16.91 -13.08
CA GLY A 211 -15.81 17.73 -14.26
C GLY A 211 -15.87 16.93 -15.57
N LYS A 212 -15.44 17.56 -16.67
CA LYS A 212 -15.60 17.03 -18.03
C LYS A 212 -15.03 15.61 -18.19
N GLY A 213 -15.82 14.72 -18.76
CA GLY A 213 -15.47 13.32 -18.98
C GLY A 213 -15.82 12.36 -17.83
N ALA A 214 -16.21 12.87 -16.66
CA ALA A 214 -16.58 12.06 -15.50
C ALA A 214 -18.05 12.26 -15.05
N GLU A 215 -18.85 13.02 -15.75
CA GLU A 215 -20.22 13.38 -15.41
C GLU A 215 -21.11 12.15 -15.29
N LYS A 216 -21.01 11.25 -16.27
CA LYS A 216 -21.80 10.02 -16.33
C LYS A 216 -21.39 8.97 -15.27
N ALA A 217 -20.27 9.15 -14.58
CA ALA A 217 -19.87 8.30 -13.47
C ALA A 217 -20.62 8.64 -12.17
N ARG A 218 -21.33 9.79 -12.12
CA ARG A 218 -22.05 10.26 -10.92
C ARG A 218 -23.54 10.28 -11.15
N PRO A 219 -24.33 9.90 -10.13
CA PRO A 219 -23.95 9.30 -8.84
C PRO A 219 -23.35 7.91 -8.99
N SER A 220 -23.63 7.21 -10.06
CA SER A 220 -23.05 5.93 -10.46
C SER A 220 -23.28 5.66 -11.95
N VAL A 221 -22.50 4.74 -12.50
CA VAL A 221 -22.69 4.26 -13.88
C VAL A 221 -24.08 3.66 -14.08
N ARG A 222 -24.58 2.94 -13.07
CA ARG A 222 -25.90 2.32 -13.10
C ARG A 222 -27.02 3.36 -13.20
N ALA A 223 -26.88 4.48 -12.48
CA ALA A 223 -27.86 5.59 -12.54
C ALA A 223 -27.89 6.31 -13.89
N ASN A 224 -26.87 6.09 -14.72
CA ASN A 224 -26.77 6.64 -16.08
C ASN A 224 -26.87 5.53 -17.14
N ASP A 225 -27.67 4.50 -16.90
CA ASP A 225 -27.96 3.39 -17.82
C ASP A 225 -26.73 2.73 -18.45
N HIS A 226 -25.64 2.67 -17.69
CA HIS A 226 -24.34 2.17 -18.12
C HIS A 226 -23.70 2.89 -19.32
N HIS A 227 -24.20 4.03 -19.72
CA HIS A 227 -23.65 4.87 -20.79
C HIS A 227 -22.44 5.68 -20.29
N ILE A 228 -21.28 5.01 -20.14
CA ILE A 228 -20.01 5.68 -19.97
C ILE A 228 -19.32 5.74 -21.33
N LYS A 229 -19.41 6.84 -21.99
CA LYS A 229 -18.53 7.23 -23.09
C LYS A 229 -18.00 8.61 -22.82
#